data_55581e18bf73fa2a1bfe1134de828a91
#
_entry.id   55581e18bf73fa2a1bfe1134de828a91
#
_cell.length_a   1.000
_cell.length_b   1.000
_cell.length_c   1.000
_cell.angle_alpha   90.00
_cell.angle_beta   90.00
_cell.angle_gamma   90.00
#
_symmetry.space_group_name_H-M   'P 1'
#
loop_
_entity.id
_entity.type
_entity.pdbx_description
1 polymer ?
#
loop_
_entity_poly.entity_id
_entity_poly.type
_entity_poly.pdbx_seq_one_letter_code
_entity_poly.pdbx_strand_id
1 'polypeptide(L)'
;MERARLSELKQGVVRCVIPYKDVEGKDKQIEVYNIVGDRRAQILDRLAEIADAEEGQMEYTINSYYMDLISEFTDLKIEAEDDIIEMLNNPSLAMLILKNELDEMVYELQIERFYNNATINRSLVLAQLNEQIKKENDAMDRFIKSSDDMIKNVFGENQGD
;
A
#
# COMPACT_ATOMS: atom_id res chain seq x y z
N MET A 1 -15.09 -2.06 32.62
CA MET A 1 -14.61 -1.46 31.38
C MET A 1 -14.86 -2.47 30.27
N GLU A 2 -15.79 -2.20 29.38
CA GLU A 2 -16.14 -3.10 28.28
C GLU A 2 -15.03 -3.04 27.23
N ARG A 3 -14.59 -4.19 26.70
CA ARG A 3 -13.54 -4.21 25.68
C ARG A 3 -14.16 -3.89 24.32
N ALA A 4 -13.58 -2.94 23.60
CA ALA A 4 -13.95 -2.63 22.21
C ALA A 4 -13.87 -3.90 21.34
N ARG A 5 -14.85 -4.08 20.45
CA ARG A 5 -14.88 -5.21 19.51
C ARG A 5 -14.12 -4.83 18.24
N LEU A 6 -13.43 -5.80 17.65
CA LEU A 6 -12.68 -5.58 16.39
C LEU A 6 -13.59 -5.05 15.26
N SER A 7 -14.88 -5.45 15.25
CA SER A 7 -15.87 -4.95 14.29
C SER A 7 -16.19 -3.46 14.44
N GLU A 8 -15.93 -2.87 15.60
CA GLU A 8 -16.15 -1.44 15.89
C GLU A 8 -15.02 -0.56 15.32
N LEU A 9 -13.87 -1.19 14.96
CA LEU A 9 -12.73 -0.53 14.33
C LEU A 9 -12.83 -0.54 12.79
N LYS A 10 -13.97 -1.00 12.25
CA LYS A 10 -14.19 -0.98 10.80
C LYS A 10 -14.27 0.46 10.30
N GLN A 11 -13.45 0.77 9.32
CA GLN A 11 -13.45 2.09 8.68
C GLN A 11 -14.84 2.38 8.06
N GLY A 12 -15.39 3.55 8.35
CA GLY A 12 -16.66 4.00 7.76
C GLY A 12 -16.52 4.24 6.25
N VAL A 13 -17.64 4.24 5.52
CA VAL A 13 -17.66 4.54 4.10
C VAL A 13 -17.31 6.01 3.89
N VAL A 14 -17.91 6.92 4.68
CA VAL A 14 -17.60 8.36 4.65
C VAL A 14 -16.37 8.62 5.52
N ARG A 15 -15.35 9.26 4.95
CA ARG A 15 -14.14 9.70 5.63
C ARG A 15 -14.37 11.02 6.37
N CYS A 16 -14.84 12.01 5.62
CA CYS A 16 -15.15 13.33 6.17
C CYS A 16 -16.26 14.03 5.38
N VAL A 17 -16.77 15.12 5.94
CA VAL A 17 -17.74 16.00 5.30
C VAL A 17 -17.19 17.43 5.33
N ILE A 18 -17.08 18.06 4.17
CA ILE A 18 -16.53 19.40 3.99
C ILE A 18 -17.67 20.38 3.76
N PRO A 19 -18.01 21.24 4.74
CA PRO A 19 -19.04 22.26 4.57
C PRO A 19 -18.52 23.42 3.70
N TYR A 20 -19.36 23.91 2.80
CA TYR A 20 -19.05 25.10 2.00
C TYR A 20 -20.30 25.93 1.69
N LYS A 21 -20.10 27.15 1.17
CA LYS A 21 -21.16 27.96 0.64
C LYS A 21 -21.01 28.02 -0.88
N ASP A 22 -22.13 27.78 -1.57
CA ASP A 22 -22.15 27.93 -3.03
C ASP A 22 -22.12 29.41 -3.46
N VAL A 23 -22.14 29.65 -4.75
CA VAL A 23 -22.11 31.01 -5.34
C VAL A 23 -23.31 31.89 -4.94
N GLU A 24 -24.42 31.24 -4.53
CA GLU A 24 -25.64 31.92 -4.04
C GLU A 24 -25.59 32.11 -2.50
N GLY A 25 -24.53 31.68 -1.83
CA GLY A 25 -24.36 31.76 -0.37
C GLY A 25 -25.13 30.69 0.42
N LYS A 26 -25.67 29.65 -0.25
CA LYS A 26 -26.36 28.55 0.43
C LYS A 26 -25.36 27.57 1.00
N ASP A 27 -25.67 27.09 2.20
CA ASP A 27 -24.85 26.05 2.86
C ASP A 27 -25.00 24.72 2.13
N LYS A 28 -23.89 24.14 1.73
CA LYS A 28 -23.74 22.83 1.09
C LYS A 28 -22.62 22.05 1.74
N GLN A 29 -22.48 20.78 1.38
CA GLN A 29 -21.43 19.91 1.87
C GLN A 29 -20.93 18.99 0.75
N ILE A 30 -19.67 18.56 0.89
CA ILE A 30 -19.05 17.53 0.06
C ILE A 30 -18.77 16.35 0.98
N GLU A 31 -19.22 15.17 0.61
CA GLU A 31 -18.83 13.92 1.30
C GLU A 31 -17.60 13.33 0.62
N VAL A 32 -16.59 13.01 1.42
CA VAL A 32 -15.38 12.32 0.97
C VAL A 32 -15.44 10.89 1.49
N TYR A 33 -15.23 9.93 0.61
CA TYR A 33 -15.32 8.50 0.90
C TYR A 33 -13.95 7.86 1.06
N ASN A 34 -13.85 6.83 1.90
CA ASN A 34 -12.60 6.07 2.07
C ASN A 34 -12.30 5.23 0.82
N ILE A 35 -11.03 5.17 0.46
CA ILE A 35 -10.54 4.29 -0.60
C ILE A 35 -10.54 2.84 -0.09
N VAL A 36 -11.35 1.96 -0.71
CA VAL A 36 -11.49 0.56 -0.30
C VAL A 36 -11.36 -0.40 -1.48
N GLY A 37 -10.98 -1.65 -1.20
CA GLY A 37 -10.95 -2.72 -2.19
C GLY A 37 -9.91 -2.50 -3.31
N ASP A 38 -10.26 -2.96 -4.52
CA ASP A 38 -9.35 -2.97 -5.69
C ASP A 38 -8.96 -1.57 -6.19
N ARG A 39 -9.76 -0.54 -5.84
CA ARG A 39 -9.47 0.86 -6.19
C ARG A 39 -8.15 1.35 -5.60
N ARG A 40 -7.74 0.78 -4.45
CA ARG A 40 -6.45 1.11 -3.80
C ARG A 40 -5.27 0.82 -4.72
N ALA A 41 -5.27 -0.34 -5.38
CA ALA A 41 -4.22 -0.72 -6.32
C ALA A 41 -4.20 0.20 -7.54
N GLN A 42 -5.35 0.50 -8.13
CA GLN A 42 -5.48 1.37 -9.31
C GLN A 42 -4.92 2.77 -9.07
N ILE A 43 -5.16 3.35 -7.88
CA ILE A 43 -4.63 4.68 -7.54
C ILE A 43 -3.11 4.64 -7.42
N LEU A 44 -2.56 3.60 -6.80
CA LEU A 44 -1.11 3.45 -6.67
C LEU A 44 -0.42 3.23 -8.02
N ASP A 45 -1.06 2.50 -8.93
CA ASP A 45 -0.55 2.31 -10.30
C ASP A 45 -0.60 3.63 -11.07
N ARG A 46 -1.68 4.41 -10.92
CA ARG A 46 -1.79 5.74 -11.54
C ARG A 46 -0.74 6.73 -11.03
N LEU A 47 -0.43 6.69 -9.73
CA LEU A 47 0.68 7.48 -9.16
C LEU A 47 2.03 7.12 -9.76
N ALA A 48 2.27 5.83 -10.04
CA ALA A 48 3.50 5.41 -10.71
C ALA A 48 3.57 5.96 -12.14
N GLU A 49 2.46 5.94 -12.89
CA GLU A 49 2.38 6.54 -14.23
C GLU A 49 2.69 8.05 -14.20
N ILE A 50 2.22 8.77 -13.19
CA ILE A 50 2.51 10.21 -13.02
C ILE A 50 4.01 10.43 -12.77
N ALA A 51 4.63 9.58 -11.93
CA ALA A 51 6.04 9.68 -11.63
C ALA A 51 6.95 9.42 -12.84
N ASP A 52 6.47 8.61 -13.79
CA ASP A 52 7.18 8.26 -15.02
C ASP A 52 6.83 9.19 -16.20
N ALA A 53 5.90 10.15 -16.02
CA ALA A 53 5.48 11.07 -17.08
C ALA A 53 6.59 12.07 -17.44
N GLU A 54 6.74 12.37 -18.73
CA GLU A 54 7.62 13.44 -19.21
C GLU A 54 7.16 14.80 -18.72
N GLU A 55 8.10 15.75 -18.56
CA GLU A 55 7.85 17.08 -17.98
C GLU A 55 6.67 17.83 -18.65
N GLY A 56 6.52 17.71 -19.98
CA GLY A 56 5.41 18.33 -20.73
C GLY A 56 4.05 17.64 -20.60
N GLN A 57 4.00 16.42 -20.09
CA GLN A 57 2.76 15.64 -19.87
C GLN A 57 2.34 15.61 -18.41
N MET A 58 3.25 15.96 -17.49
CA MET A 58 3.05 15.82 -16.05
C MET A 58 1.82 16.61 -15.56
N GLU A 59 1.65 17.85 -15.99
CA GLU A 59 0.51 18.69 -15.58
C GLU A 59 -0.83 18.09 -15.99
N TYR A 60 -0.96 17.66 -17.26
CA TYR A 60 -2.17 16.99 -17.73
C TYR A 60 -2.45 15.69 -16.97
N THR A 61 -1.42 14.92 -16.68
CA THR A 61 -1.55 13.65 -15.97
C THR A 61 -1.98 13.86 -14.52
N ILE A 62 -1.44 14.89 -13.84
CA ILE A 62 -1.82 15.27 -12.47
C ILE A 62 -3.29 15.72 -12.44
N ASN A 63 -3.71 16.56 -13.40
CA ASN A 63 -5.09 17.06 -13.45
C ASN A 63 -6.09 15.92 -13.69
N SER A 64 -5.79 15.02 -14.62
CA SER A 64 -6.59 13.81 -14.86
C SER A 64 -6.68 12.93 -13.61
N TYR A 65 -5.59 12.79 -12.89
CA TYR A 65 -5.55 12.05 -11.63
C TYR A 65 -6.47 12.64 -10.55
N TYR A 66 -6.46 13.98 -10.35
CA TYR A 66 -7.39 14.60 -9.41
C TYR A 66 -8.85 14.51 -9.85
N MET A 67 -9.13 14.58 -11.16
CA MET A 67 -10.48 14.33 -11.68
C MET A 67 -10.96 12.93 -11.30
N ASP A 68 -10.12 11.91 -11.47
CA ASP A 68 -10.43 10.53 -11.09
C ASP A 68 -10.70 10.43 -9.58
N LEU A 69 -9.82 11.03 -8.74
CA LEU A 69 -10.00 11.02 -7.29
C LEU A 69 -11.30 11.70 -6.85
N ILE A 70 -11.61 12.89 -7.38
CA ILE A 70 -12.81 13.64 -7.04
C ILE A 70 -14.07 12.85 -7.46
N SER A 71 -14.10 12.34 -8.69
CA SER A 71 -15.27 11.64 -9.21
C SER A 71 -15.54 10.30 -8.50
N GLU A 72 -14.49 9.64 -8.02
CA GLU A 72 -14.61 8.30 -7.41
C GLU A 72 -14.79 8.35 -5.89
N PHE A 73 -14.21 9.34 -5.22
CA PHE A 73 -14.15 9.39 -3.75
C PHE A 73 -14.92 10.56 -3.14
N THR A 74 -15.74 11.23 -3.94
CA THR A 74 -16.65 12.26 -3.43
C THR A 74 -18.04 12.13 -4.04
N ASP A 75 -19.00 12.86 -3.50
CA ASP A 75 -20.33 13.01 -4.08
C ASP A 75 -20.42 14.15 -5.12
N LEU A 76 -19.27 14.78 -5.45
CA LEU A 76 -19.22 15.82 -6.47
C LEU A 76 -19.39 15.23 -7.88
N LYS A 77 -20.17 15.92 -8.70
CA LYS A 77 -20.24 15.65 -10.13
C LYS A 77 -19.35 16.64 -10.86
N ILE A 78 -18.47 16.10 -11.70
CA ILE A 78 -17.64 16.91 -12.59
C ILE A 78 -18.40 17.03 -13.92
N GLU A 79 -18.69 18.24 -14.33
CA GLU A 79 -19.33 18.54 -15.60
C GLU A 79 -18.28 18.91 -16.66
N ALA A 80 -18.65 18.80 -17.95
CA ALA A 80 -17.69 19.04 -19.04
C ALA A 80 -17.19 20.51 -19.13
N GLU A 81 -17.92 21.42 -18.48
CA GLU A 81 -17.60 22.84 -18.42
C GLU A 81 -16.69 23.20 -17.24
N ASP A 82 -16.48 22.26 -16.31
CA ASP A 82 -15.64 22.49 -15.13
C ASP A 82 -14.16 22.58 -15.52
N ASP A 83 -13.54 23.70 -15.23
CA ASP A 83 -12.10 23.88 -15.41
C ASP A 83 -11.36 23.42 -14.14
N ILE A 84 -11.06 22.13 -14.10
CA ILE A 84 -10.34 21.51 -12.97
C ILE A 84 -8.94 22.13 -12.81
N ILE A 85 -8.29 22.51 -13.90
CA ILE A 85 -6.95 23.12 -13.86
C ILE A 85 -7.03 24.45 -13.15
N GLU A 86 -8.00 25.29 -13.51
CA GLU A 86 -8.21 26.57 -12.82
C GLU A 86 -8.57 26.37 -11.35
N MET A 87 -9.46 25.42 -11.05
CA MET A 87 -9.84 25.09 -9.67
C MET A 87 -8.68 24.60 -8.82
N LEU A 88 -7.74 23.84 -9.40
CA LEU A 88 -6.54 23.38 -8.70
C LEU A 88 -5.49 24.48 -8.52
N ASN A 89 -5.36 25.38 -9.49
CA ASN A 89 -4.39 26.48 -9.43
C ASN A 89 -4.88 27.65 -8.57
N ASN A 90 -6.19 27.90 -8.53
CA ASN A 90 -6.82 28.95 -7.73
C ASN A 90 -7.93 28.37 -6.82
N PRO A 91 -7.59 27.46 -5.89
CA PRO A 91 -8.58 26.71 -5.15
C PRO A 91 -9.40 27.62 -4.20
N SER A 92 -10.71 27.42 -4.18
CA SER A 92 -11.53 27.87 -3.06
C SER A 92 -11.09 27.17 -1.76
N LEU A 93 -11.49 27.70 -0.60
CA LEU A 93 -11.18 27.05 0.67
C LEU A 93 -11.68 25.59 0.71
N ALA A 94 -12.90 25.33 0.21
CA ALA A 94 -13.46 24.00 0.16
C ALA A 94 -12.64 23.07 -0.74
N MET A 95 -12.20 23.56 -1.91
CA MET A 95 -11.36 22.81 -2.85
C MET A 95 -9.99 22.52 -2.27
N LEU A 96 -9.41 23.47 -1.52
CA LEU A 96 -8.13 23.27 -0.83
C LEU A 96 -8.25 22.18 0.25
N ILE A 97 -9.32 22.21 1.05
CA ILE A 97 -9.57 21.18 2.06
C ILE A 97 -9.78 19.82 1.38
N LEU A 98 -10.59 19.77 0.33
CA LEU A 98 -10.83 18.56 -0.43
C LEU A 98 -9.53 17.96 -0.99
N LYS A 99 -8.72 18.79 -1.64
CA LYS A 99 -7.41 18.36 -2.16
C LYS A 99 -6.54 17.78 -1.08
N ASN A 100 -6.43 18.43 0.09
CA ASN A 100 -5.64 17.95 1.19
C ASN A 100 -6.14 16.60 1.73
N GLU A 101 -7.46 16.41 1.85
CA GLU A 101 -8.03 15.13 2.28
C GLU A 101 -7.74 13.98 1.29
N LEU A 102 -7.83 14.28 -0.02
CA LEU A 102 -7.49 13.31 -1.06
C LEU A 102 -5.99 12.96 -1.04
N ASP A 103 -5.13 13.95 -0.91
CA ASP A 103 -3.67 13.77 -0.82
C ASP A 103 -3.30 12.94 0.44
N GLU A 104 -3.96 13.19 1.58
CA GLU A 104 -3.75 12.42 2.81
C GLU A 104 -4.16 10.96 2.64
N MET A 105 -5.32 10.68 2.03
CA MET A 105 -5.75 9.32 1.72
C MET A 105 -4.74 8.57 0.85
N VAL A 106 -4.23 9.23 -0.19
CA VAL A 106 -3.23 8.64 -1.09
C VAL A 106 -1.92 8.37 -0.36
N TYR A 107 -1.49 9.30 0.49
CA TYR A 107 -0.31 9.13 1.33
C TYR A 107 -0.44 7.95 2.30
N GLU A 108 -1.60 7.79 2.94
CA GLU A 108 -1.90 6.62 3.78
C GLU A 108 -1.75 5.30 3.00
N LEU A 109 -2.25 5.25 1.75
CA LEU A 109 -2.09 4.08 0.88
C LEU A 109 -0.62 3.77 0.54
N GLN A 110 0.18 4.80 0.26
CA GLN A 110 1.61 4.63 -0.04
C GLN A 110 2.36 4.07 1.17
N ILE A 111 2.08 4.60 2.37
CA ILE A 111 2.66 4.10 3.62
C ILE A 111 2.28 2.63 3.83
N GLU A 112 1.01 2.29 3.69
CA GLU A 112 0.55 0.90 3.85
C GLU A 112 1.25 -0.04 2.86
N ARG A 113 1.35 0.36 1.59
CA ARG A 113 2.08 -0.42 0.57
C ARG A 113 3.55 -0.61 0.95
N PHE A 114 4.19 0.44 1.44
CA PHE A 114 5.59 0.37 1.89
C PHE A 114 5.76 -0.64 3.03
N TYR A 115 4.92 -0.59 4.07
CA TYR A 115 4.99 -1.53 5.19
C TYR A 115 4.68 -2.96 4.77
N ASN A 116 3.69 -3.16 3.90
CA ASN A 116 3.34 -4.49 3.38
C ASN A 116 4.51 -5.08 2.58
N ASN A 117 5.13 -4.30 1.70
CA ASN A 117 6.29 -4.74 0.92
C ASN A 117 7.49 -5.05 1.82
N ALA A 118 7.77 -4.22 2.82
CA ALA A 118 8.84 -4.46 3.78
C ALA A 118 8.61 -5.75 4.58
N THR A 119 7.37 -6.03 4.98
CA THR A 119 6.99 -7.26 5.69
C THR A 119 7.13 -8.49 4.80
N ILE A 120 6.68 -8.42 3.55
CA ILE A 120 6.83 -9.51 2.57
C ILE A 120 8.30 -9.80 2.31
N ASN A 121 9.12 -8.77 2.05
CA ASN A 121 10.55 -8.92 1.82
C ASN A 121 11.26 -9.56 3.02
N ARG A 122 10.93 -9.14 4.24
CA ARG A 122 11.47 -9.74 5.46
C ARG A 122 11.09 -11.22 5.57
N SER A 123 9.85 -11.58 5.28
CA SER A 123 9.37 -12.96 5.31
C SER A 123 10.09 -13.84 4.28
N LEU A 124 10.34 -13.32 3.06
CA LEU A 124 11.09 -14.01 2.01
C LEU A 124 12.54 -14.25 2.43
N VAL A 125 13.21 -13.24 2.98
CA VAL A 125 14.59 -13.37 3.46
C VAL A 125 14.69 -14.41 4.58
N LEU A 126 13.75 -14.41 5.54
CA LEU A 126 13.69 -15.40 6.60
C LEU A 126 13.45 -16.82 6.07
N ALA A 127 12.58 -16.98 5.09
CA ALA A 127 12.33 -18.27 4.45
C ALA A 127 13.58 -18.82 3.74
N GLN A 128 14.30 -17.97 3.00
CA GLN A 128 15.57 -18.33 2.34
C GLN A 128 16.64 -18.71 3.35
N LEU A 129 16.77 -17.95 4.44
CA LEU A 129 17.73 -18.25 5.49
C LEU A 129 17.43 -19.60 6.17
N ASN A 130 16.17 -19.88 6.49
CA ASN A 130 15.75 -21.15 7.07
C ASN A 130 16.03 -22.34 6.13
N GLU A 131 15.82 -22.17 4.82
CA GLU A 131 16.14 -23.20 3.83
C GLU A 131 17.65 -23.45 3.75
N GLN A 132 18.47 -22.40 3.83
CA GLN A 132 19.93 -22.52 3.85
C GLN A 132 20.41 -23.25 5.10
N ILE A 133 19.93 -22.87 6.29
CA ILE A 133 20.25 -23.54 7.55
C ILE A 133 19.88 -25.03 7.48
N LYS A 134 18.73 -25.35 6.92
CA LYS A 134 18.33 -26.76 6.75
C LYS A 134 19.31 -27.53 5.85
N LYS A 135 19.71 -26.95 4.72
CA LYS A 135 20.70 -27.57 3.82
C LYS A 135 22.04 -27.81 4.49
N GLU A 136 22.51 -26.85 5.30
CA GLU A 136 23.76 -26.96 6.06
C GLU A 136 23.67 -28.07 7.13
N ASN A 137 22.56 -28.14 7.87
CA ASN A 137 22.33 -29.20 8.85
C ASN A 137 22.29 -30.59 8.20
N ASP A 138 21.58 -30.73 7.07
CA ASP A 138 21.52 -32.00 6.32
C ASP A 138 22.90 -32.41 5.80
N ALA A 139 23.75 -31.45 5.40
CA ALA A 139 25.13 -31.72 5.00
C ALA A 139 26.02 -32.15 6.19
N MET A 140 25.86 -31.51 7.34
CA MET A 140 26.54 -31.86 8.57
C MET A 140 26.18 -33.27 9.03
N ASP A 141 24.91 -33.64 9.04
CA ASP A 141 24.43 -34.98 9.40
C ASP A 141 24.99 -36.06 8.46
N ARG A 142 25.08 -35.78 7.15
CA ARG A 142 25.72 -36.70 6.19
C ARG A 142 27.21 -36.85 6.48
N PHE A 143 27.91 -35.77 6.83
CA PHE A 143 29.34 -35.80 7.17
C PHE A 143 29.56 -36.62 8.41
N ILE A 144 28.79 -36.39 9.50
CA ILE A 144 28.87 -37.16 10.75
C ILE A 144 28.67 -38.65 10.47
N LYS A 145 27.64 -39.01 9.73
CA LYS A 145 27.32 -40.40 9.38
C LYS A 145 28.45 -41.04 8.58
N SER A 146 28.99 -40.34 7.60
CA SER A 146 30.14 -40.82 6.82
C SER A 146 31.39 -41.02 7.68
N SER A 147 31.64 -40.13 8.65
CA SER A 147 32.76 -40.23 9.58
C SER A 147 32.60 -41.42 10.53
N ASP A 148 31.40 -41.66 11.05
CA ASP A 148 31.08 -42.81 11.87
C ASP A 148 31.25 -44.13 11.14
N ASP A 149 30.83 -44.19 9.86
CA ASP A 149 31.02 -45.37 9.02
C ASP A 149 32.51 -45.64 8.70
N MET A 150 33.30 -44.59 8.48
CA MET A 150 34.76 -44.72 8.34
C MET A 150 35.43 -45.25 9.62
N ILE A 151 35.06 -44.71 10.79
CA ILE A 151 35.58 -45.16 12.08
C ILE A 151 35.26 -46.63 12.33
N LYS A 152 34.01 -47.06 12.05
CA LYS A 152 33.61 -48.46 12.17
C LYS A 152 34.40 -49.37 11.23
N ASN A 153 34.66 -48.95 10.00
CA ASN A 153 35.43 -49.75 9.04
C ASN A 153 36.91 -49.87 9.42
N VAL A 154 37.51 -48.81 9.98
CA VAL A 154 38.92 -48.81 10.37
C VAL A 154 39.17 -49.55 11.69
N PHE A 155 38.26 -49.46 12.66
CA PHE A 155 38.44 -50.04 14.01
C PHE A 155 37.61 -51.31 14.23
N GLY A 156 36.61 -51.62 13.36
CA GLY A 156 35.78 -52.83 13.44
C GLY A 156 36.45 -54.08 12.85
N GLU A 157 37.44 -53.95 11.96
CA GLU A 157 38.19 -55.10 11.39
C GLU A 157 39.27 -55.67 12.32
N ASN A 158 39.57 -55.02 13.46
CA ASN A 158 40.62 -55.48 14.38
C ASN A 158 40.08 -56.28 15.61
N GLN A 159 38.86 -56.78 15.59
CA GLN A 159 38.34 -57.67 16.64
C GLN A 159 38.00 -59.09 16.15
N GLY A 160 38.83 -59.62 15.25
CA GLY A 160 38.72 -60.98 14.76
C GLY A 160 40.03 -61.66 14.58
N ASP A 161 40.66 -62.02 15.72
CA ASP A 161 41.58 -63.16 15.84
C ASP A 161 41.77 -63.55 17.33
#